data_96d57ddcece17eeff1cef62e015b0c03
#
_entry.id   96d57ddcece17eeff1cef62e015b0c03
#
_cell.length_a   1.000
_cell.length_b   1.000
_cell.length_c   1.000
_cell.angle_alpha   90.00
_cell.angle_beta   90.00
_cell.angle_gamma   90.00
#
_symmetry.space_group_name_H-M   'P 1'
#
loop_
_entity.id
_entity.type
_entity.pdbx_description
1 polymer ?
#
loop_
_entity_poly.entity_id
_entity_poly.type
_entity_poly.pdbx_seq_one_letter_code
_entity_poly.pdbx_strand_id
1 'polypeptide(L)'
;MHSGVIARTIVLDQLTKAWLGAHPGAVVVNIACGLDTRCYRMSGYAHWYNLDLPETMAVREKLLPESGTISQIAMSAMEDWGSKISEQNVPVLIVIEGLTMYLNAKDVQQIFAVISSRFSQATIFVETMNPTMVRHFKEKSIDASNAKFIWGIKNGKALAELLPGFRFIEEHSLTEGMAVFAPIYKLLDKLPTVRNISNKIIVLEKEL
;
A
#
# COMPACT_ATOMS: atom_id res chain seq x y z
N MET A 1 8.98 -14.31 9.09
CA MET A 1 8.25 -13.03 9.32
C MET A 1 9.07 -11.83 8.90
N HIS A 2 10.24 -11.56 9.50
CA HIS A 2 11.03 -10.36 9.20
C HIS A 2 11.42 -10.20 7.72
N SER A 3 11.78 -11.28 7.04
CA SER A 3 12.20 -11.23 5.63
C SER A 3 11.12 -10.72 4.66
N GLY A 4 9.86 -11.10 4.87
CA GLY A 4 8.75 -10.63 4.03
C GLY A 4 8.47 -9.13 4.21
N VAL A 5 8.51 -8.64 5.46
CA VAL A 5 8.33 -7.21 5.77
C VAL A 5 9.48 -6.39 5.18
N ILE A 6 10.74 -6.85 5.36
CA ILE A 6 11.91 -6.19 4.78
C ILE A 6 11.81 -6.13 3.25
N ALA A 7 11.47 -7.26 2.61
CA ALA A 7 11.32 -7.32 1.16
C ALA A 7 10.24 -6.35 0.64
N ARG A 8 9.10 -6.29 1.31
CA ARG A 8 8.01 -5.36 1.03
C ARG A 8 8.47 -3.91 1.12
N THR A 9 9.14 -3.57 2.21
CA THR A 9 9.69 -2.22 2.41
C THR A 9 10.65 -1.84 1.29
N ILE A 10 11.57 -2.75 0.89
CA ILE A 10 12.51 -2.51 -0.20
C ILE A 10 11.78 -2.20 -1.52
N VAL A 11 10.79 -3.03 -1.89
CA VAL A 11 10.04 -2.83 -3.14
C VAL A 11 9.27 -1.52 -3.11
N LEU A 12 8.51 -1.26 -2.03
CA LEU A 12 7.73 -0.03 -1.91
C LEU A 12 8.60 1.22 -1.86
N ASP A 13 9.74 1.19 -1.18
CA ASP A 13 10.66 2.33 -1.13
C ASP A 13 11.26 2.63 -2.51
N GLN A 14 11.63 1.61 -3.27
CA GLN A 14 12.14 1.77 -4.63
C GLN A 14 11.07 2.38 -5.55
N LEU A 15 9.85 1.85 -5.52
CA LEU A 15 8.72 2.35 -6.32
C LEU A 15 8.37 3.79 -5.94
N THR A 16 8.24 4.07 -4.65
CA THR A 16 7.90 5.41 -4.14
C THR A 16 8.96 6.43 -4.53
N LYS A 17 10.25 6.08 -4.37
CA LYS A 17 11.36 6.96 -4.75
C LYS A 17 11.39 7.24 -6.25
N ALA A 18 11.21 6.22 -7.07
CA ALA A 18 11.18 6.38 -8.53
C ALA A 18 10.00 7.24 -8.98
N TRP A 19 8.80 6.98 -8.40
CA TRP A 19 7.60 7.74 -8.73
C TRP A 19 7.70 9.21 -8.32
N LEU A 20 8.18 9.50 -7.10
CA LEU A 20 8.38 10.87 -6.63
C LEU A 20 9.44 11.63 -7.47
N GLY A 21 10.47 10.93 -7.93
CA GLY A 21 11.47 11.50 -8.86
C GLY A 21 10.87 11.94 -10.20
N ALA A 22 9.83 11.25 -10.67
CA ALA A 22 9.10 11.58 -11.90
C ALA A 22 7.98 12.62 -11.67
N HIS A 23 7.54 12.82 -10.42
CA HIS A 23 6.41 13.68 -10.07
C HIS A 23 6.80 14.65 -8.93
N PRO A 24 7.70 15.59 -9.18
CA PRO A 24 8.13 16.54 -8.15
C PRO A 24 6.94 17.40 -7.68
N GLY A 25 6.86 17.63 -6.37
CA GLY A 25 5.75 18.37 -5.77
C GLY A 25 4.46 17.57 -5.61
N ALA A 26 4.50 16.27 -5.77
CA ALA A 26 3.34 15.39 -5.57
C ALA A 26 2.87 15.36 -4.11
N VAL A 27 1.61 14.99 -3.93
CA VAL A 27 1.03 14.61 -2.63
C VAL A 27 1.08 13.10 -2.47
N VAL A 28 1.44 12.64 -1.28
CA VAL A 28 1.39 11.21 -0.92
C VAL A 28 0.35 10.99 0.17
N VAL A 29 -0.50 9.98 0.00
CA VAL A 29 -1.44 9.52 1.04
C VAL A 29 -1.10 8.08 1.40
N ASN A 30 -0.62 7.87 2.61
CA ASN A 30 -0.27 6.55 3.15
C ASN A 30 -1.44 6.02 3.99
N ILE A 31 -2.21 5.13 3.44
CA ILE A 31 -3.44 4.58 4.04
C ILE A 31 -3.10 3.36 4.91
N ALA A 32 -3.66 3.30 6.11
CA ALA A 32 -3.34 2.33 7.16
C ALA A 32 -1.83 2.33 7.47
N CYS A 33 -1.33 3.54 7.70
CA CYS A 33 0.10 3.81 7.78
C CYS A 33 0.79 3.16 8.99
N GLY A 34 0.07 2.79 10.04
CA GLY A 34 0.64 2.24 11.26
C GLY A 34 1.80 3.09 11.80
N LEU A 35 2.94 2.46 11.99
CA LEU A 35 4.21 3.12 12.37
C LEU A 35 5.20 3.21 11.19
N ASP A 36 4.71 3.23 9.95
CA ASP A 36 5.58 3.43 8.78
C ASP A 36 6.30 4.78 8.85
N THR A 37 7.60 4.74 8.62
CA THR A 37 8.50 5.91 8.66
C THR A 37 8.92 6.37 7.26
N ARG A 38 8.22 5.95 6.21
CA ARG A 38 8.56 6.29 4.81
C ARG A 38 8.55 7.79 4.57
N CYS A 39 7.64 8.53 5.19
CA CYS A 39 7.57 9.99 5.11
C CYS A 39 8.87 10.71 5.52
N TYR A 40 9.68 10.11 6.41
CA TYR A 40 10.94 10.73 6.85
C TYR A 40 12.14 10.41 5.96
N ARG A 41 12.07 9.34 5.16
CA ARG A 41 13.18 8.90 4.31
C ARG A 41 12.95 9.14 2.81
N MET A 42 11.76 9.57 2.43
CA MET A 42 11.46 10.01 1.07
C MET A 42 11.59 11.52 0.95
N SER A 43 11.81 12.00 -0.26
CA SER A 43 11.91 13.41 -0.61
C SER A 43 11.25 13.69 -1.95
N GLY A 44 10.99 14.96 -2.26
CA GLY A 44 10.39 15.36 -3.53
C GLY A 44 8.88 15.50 -3.52
N TYR A 45 8.20 15.14 -2.42
CA TYR A 45 6.78 15.41 -2.23
C TYR A 45 6.55 16.83 -1.72
N ALA A 46 5.39 17.41 -2.04
CA ALA A 46 4.93 18.68 -1.44
C ALA A 46 4.29 18.44 -0.08
N HIS A 47 3.48 17.37 0.03
CA HIS A 47 2.83 17.00 1.27
C HIS A 47 2.70 15.47 1.40
N TRP A 48 2.79 14.97 2.64
CA TRP A 48 2.61 13.56 2.98
C TRP A 48 1.52 13.44 4.05
N TYR A 49 0.46 12.72 3.74
CA TYR A 49 -0.62 12.42 4.67
C TYR A 49 -0.50 10.98 5.15
N ASN A 50 -0.40 10.79 6.47
CA ASN A 50 -0.48 9.50 7.14
C ASN A 50 -1.89 9.31 7.69
N LEU A 51 -2.59 8.27 7.22
CA LEU A 51 -3.97 7.97 7.58
C LEU A 51 -4.05 6.60 8.24
N ASP A 52 -4.66 6.54 9.41
CA ASP A 52 -4.99 5.30 10.12
C ASP A 52 -6.13 5.55 11.10
N LEU A 53 -6.61 4.48 11.72
CA LEU A 53 -7.63 4.55 12.77
C LEU A 53 -7.18 5.44 13.95
N PRO A 54 -8.12 6.12 14.64
CA PRO A 54 -7.79 7.06 15.71
C PRO A 54 -6.88 6.49 16.79
N GLU A 55 -7.08 5.22 17.18
CA GLU A 55 -6.26 4.56 18.20
C GLU A 55 -4.82 4.31 17.73
N THR A 56 -4.63 3.99 16.45
CA THR A 56 -3.29 3.84 15.85
C THR A 56 -2.60 5.19 15.76
N MET A 57 -3.33 6.21 15.31
CA MET A 57 -2.79 7.58 15.19
C MET A 57 -2.41 8.17 16.56
N ALA A 58 -3.16 7.89 17.62
CA ALA A 58 -2.82 8.30 18.98
C ALA A 58 -1.50 7.68 19.50
N VAL A 59 -1.15 6.47 19.04
CA VAL A 59 0.15 5.85 19.32
C VAL A 59 1.24 6.47 18.45
N ARG A 60 0.96 6.65 17.15
CA ARG A 60 1.89 7.25 16.19
C ARG A 60 2.32 8.65 16.62
N GLU A 61 1.39 9.49 17.03
CA GLU A 61 1.67 10.87 17.48
C GLU A 61 2.68 10.92 18.63
N LYS A 62 2.63 9.95 19.55
CA LYS A 62 3.57 9.87 20.68
C LYS A 62 4.96 9.41 20.28
N LEU A 63 5.05 8.52 19.29
CA LEU A 63 6.30 7.86 18.89
C LEU A 63 6.97 8.57 17.71
N LEU A 64 6.18 9.15 16.83
CA LEU A 64 6.60 9.72 15.55
C LEU A 64 5.94 11.09 15.37
N PRO A 65 6.41 12.13 16.09
CA PRO A 65 5.84 13.47 15.97
C PRO A 65 6.04 14.01 14.54
N GLU A 66 4.95 14.43 13.92
CA GLU A 66 4.91 14.90 12.54
C GLU A 66 4.52 16.36 12.48
N SER A 67 5.14 17.12 11.59
CA SER A 67 4.89 18.53 11.39
C SER A 67 5.33 19.00 9.99
N GLY A 68 5.02 20.23 9.65
CA GLY A 68 5.41 20.84 8.38
C GLY A 68 4.68 20.21 7.21
N THR A 69 5.40 19.53 6.32
CA THR A 69 4.83 18.86 5.14
C THR A 69 4.29 17.45 5.41
N ILE A 70 4.21 17.03 6.67
CA ILE A 70 3.66 15.73 7.06
C ILE A 70 2.48 15.98 7.99
N SER A 71 1.32 15.43 7.62
CA SER A 71 0.07 15.54 8.39
C SER A 71 -0.53 14.17 8.71
N GLN A 72 -1.27 14.12 9.82
CA GLN A 72 -1.97 12.94 10.27
C GLN A 72 -3.48 13.06 10.06
N ILE A 73 -4.11 11.98 9.60
CA ILE A 73 -5.56 11.87 9.46
C ILE A 73 -6.02 10.66 10.29
N ALA A 74 -6.69 10.94 11.42
CA ALA A 74 -7.22 9.90 12.31
C ALA A 74 -8.64 9.52 11.88
N MET A 75 -8.76 8.67 10.84
CA MET A 75 -10.04 8.24 10.25
C MET A 75 -9.89 6.82 9.68
N SER A 76 -11.03 6.14 9.50
CA SER A 76 -11.05 4.90 8.75
C SER A 76 -10.77 5.16 7.27
N ALA A 77 -10.05 4.24 6.63
CA ALA A 77 -9.81 4.27 5.17
C ALA A 77 -11.11 4.22 4.33
N MET A 78 -12.22 3.79 4.93
CA MET A 78 -13.54 3.69 4.29
C MET A 78 -14.41 4.95 4.47
N GLU A 79 -13.96 5.92 5.28
CA GLU A 79 -14.63 7.20 5.48
C GLU A 79 -14.16 8.26 4.49
N ASP A 80 -14.79 9.42 4.45
CA ASP A 80 -14.43 10.54 3.56
C ASP A 80 -13.21 11.31 4.08
N TRP A 81 -12.08 10.64 4.17
CA TRP A 81 -10.78 11.27 4.50
C TRP A 81 -10.29 12.19 3.37
N GLY A 82 -10.77 11.98 2.16
CA GLY A 82 -10.41 12.81 1.01
C GLY A 82 -10.70 14.29 1.22
N SER A 83 -11.74 14.62 1.99
CA SER A 83 -12.09 16.00 2.38
C SER A 83 -11.02 16.70 3.24
N LYS A 84 -10.10 15.94 3.85
CA LYS A 84 -8.97 16.46 4.64
C LYS A 84 -7.74 16.82 3.81
N ILE A 85 -7.70 16.43 2.55
CA ILE A 85 -6.63 16.74 1.61
C ILE A 85 -6.95 18.09 0.97
N SER A 86 -6.08 19.07 1.16
CA SER A 86 -6.32 20.43 0.64
C SER A 86 -5.86 20.61 -0.81
N GLU A 87 -4.85 19.88 -1.22
CA GLU A 87 -4.21 20.04 -2.53
C GLU A 87 -5.12 19.56 -3.65
N GLN A 88 -5.08 20.30 -4.75
CA GLN A 88 -5.84 20.02 -5.97
C GLN A 88 -4.93 20.16 -7.20
N ASN A 89 -5.24 19.39 -8.23
CA ASN A 89 -4.51 19.44 -9.51
C ASN A 89 -3.00 19.18 -9.40
N VAL A 90 -2.61 18.34 -8.44
CA VAL A 90 -1.24 17.87 -8.26
C VAL A 90 -1.18 16.35 -8.46
N PRO A 91 -0.02 15.80 -8.84
CA PRO A 91 0.15 14.35 -8.86
C PRO A 91 -0.09 13.75 -7.47
N VAL A 92 -0.84 12.65 -7.41
CA VAL A 92 -1.18 11.99 -6.15
C VAL A 92 -0.72 10.54 -6.18
N LEU A 93 0.04 10.15 -5.16
CA LEU A 93 0.39 8.77 -4.87
C LEU A 93 -0.39 8.28 -3.65
N ILE A 94 -1.11 7.20 -3.79
CA ILE A 94 -1.75 6.49 -2.68
C ILE A 94 -0.93 5.23 -2.38
N VAL A 95 -0.55 5.01 -1.14
CA VAL A 95 0.12 3.79 -0.68
C VAL A 95 -0.79 3.04 0.28
N ILE A 96 -1.03 1.75 0.00
CA ILE A 96 -1.86 0.86 0.83
C ILE A 96 -1.01 -0.39 1.13
N GLU A 97 -0.39 -0.42 2.30
CA GLU A 97 0.51 -1.49 2.73
C GLU A 97 -0.08 -2.25 3.93
N GLY A 98 -0.07 -3.58 3.87
CA GLY A 98 -0.44 -4.43 5.00
C GLY A 98 -1.91 -4.36 5.42
N LEU A 99 -2.83 -3.96 4.54
CA LEU A 99 -4.24 -3.74 4.86
C LEU A 99 -5.19 -4.72 4.17
N THR A 100 -5.11 -4.83 2.84
CA THR A 100 -6.16 -5.47 2.04
C THR A 100 -6.48 -6.91 2.42
N MET A 101 -5.48 -7.67 2.89
CA MET A 101 -5.64 -9.06 3.30
C MET A 101 -6.55 -9.26 4.52
N TYR A 102 -6.79 -8.22 5.31
CA TYR A 102 -7.66 -8.24 6.50
C TYR A 102 -9.09 -7.77 6.21
N LEU A 103 -9.36 -7.29 5.01
CA LEU A 103 -10.64 -6.74 4.58
C LEU A 103 -11.38 -7.73 3.68
N ASN A 104 -12.68 -7.55 3.51
CA ASN A 104 -13.42 -8.25 2.46
C ASN A 104 -13.40 -7.43 1.14
N ALA A 105 -13.87 -8.02 0.05
CA ALA A 105 -13.87 -7.36 -1.26
C ALA A 105 -14.68 -6.06 -1.29
N LYS A 106 -15.78 -5.98 -0.53
CA LYS A 106 -16.60 -4.75 -0.46
C LYS A 106 -15.89 -3.63 0.26
N ASP A 107 -15.17 -3.95 1.34
CA ASP A 107 -14.37 -2.96 2.09
C ASP A 107 -13.24 -2.40 1.19
N VAL A 108 -12.56 -3.28 0.43
CA VAL A 108 -11.56 -2.85 -0.56
C VAL A 108 -12.19 -1.93 -1.60
N GLN A 109 -13.35 -2.32 -2.18
CA GLN A 109 -14.07 -1.47 -3.13
C GLN A 109 -14.48 -0.12 -2.51
N GLN A 110 -14.88 -0.08 -1.23
CA GLN A 110 -15.23 1.15 -0.54
C GLN A 110 -14.03 2.11 -0.41
N ILE A 111 -12.84 1.60 -0.06
CA ILE A 111 -11.62 2.42 -0.02
C ILE A 111 -11.34 3.05 -1.39
N PHE A 112 -11.44 2.25 -2.46
CA PHE A 112 -11.21 2.75 -3.81
C PHE A 112 -12.32 3.70 -4.30
N ALA A 113 -13.55 3.55 -3.80
CA ALA A 113 -14.63 4.51 -4.06
C ALA A 113 -14.32 5.88 -3.43
N VAL A 114 -13.77 5.92 -2.19
CA VAL A 114 -13.32 7.17 -1.57
C VAL A 114 -12.19 7.81 -2.39
N ILE A 115 -11.19 7.03 -2.81
CA ILE A 115 -10.11 7.53 -3.68
C ILE A 115 -10.70 8.12 -4.97
N SER A 116 -11.62 7.38 -5.61
CA SER A 116 -12.23 7.78 -6.88
C SER A 116 -13.09 9.04 -6.75
N SER A 117 -13.77 9.25 -5.63
CA SER A 117 -14.59 10.44 -5.39
C SER A 117 -13.75 11.71 -5.19
N ARG A 118 -12.54 11.56 -4.64
CA ARG A 118 -11.68 12.70 -4.28
C ARG A 118 -10.71 13.09 -5.40
N PHE A 119 -10.12 12.11 -6.07
CA PHE A 119 -9.07 12.37 -7.06
C PHE A 119 -9.53 12.01 -8.46
N SER A 120 -9.39 12.94 -9.41
CA SER A 120 -9.58 12.65 -10.83
C SER A 120 -8.47 11.78 -11.40
N GLN A 121 -7.25 11.95 -10.90
CA GLN A 121 -6.07 11.17 -11.26
C GLN A 121 -5.30 10.80 -10.00
N ALA A 122 -4.87 9.56 -9.88
CA ALA A 122 -4.00 9.08 -8.82
C ALA A 122 -3.28 7.81 -9.25
N THR A 123 -2.04 7.65 -8.79
CA THR A 123 -1.32 6.37 -8.84
C THR A 123 -1.47 5.67 -7.50
N ILE A 124 -1.75 4.38 -7.51
CA ILE A 124 -1.98 3.59 -6.30
C ILE A 124 -0.98 2.44 -6.23
N PHE A 125 -0.20 2.36 -5.16
CA PHE A 125 0.59 1.21 -4.79
C PHE A 125 -0.15 0.43 -3.72
N VAL A 126 -0.65 -0.74 -4.05
CA VAL A 126 -1.43 -1.56 -3.11
C VAL A 126 -0.81 -2.94 -2.93
N GLU A 127 -0.53 -3.29 -1.66
CA GLU A 127 -0.15 -4.65 -1.33
C GLU A 127 -1.36 -5.57 -1.34
N THR A 128 -1.18 -6.72 -1.99
CA THR A 128 -2.19 -7.77 -2.03
C THR A 128 -1.58 -9.14 -1.74
N MET A 129 -2.41 -10.03 -1.24
CA MET A 129 -2.05 -11.43 -0.96
C MET A 129 -2.69 -12.35 -1.99
N ASN A 130 -1.97 -13.40 -2.37
CA ASN A 130 -2.54 -14.45 -3.23
C ASN A 130 -3.60 -15.25 -2.45
N PRO A 131 -4.75 -15.63 -3.05
CA PRO A 131 -5.80 -16.41 -2.39
C PRO A 131 -5.34 -17.74 -1.80
N THR A 132 -4.31 -18.37 -2.39
CA THR A 132 -3.71 -19.59 -1.86
C THR A 132 -2.99 -19.32 -0.54
N MET A 133 -2.29 -18.20 -0.43
CA MET A 133 -1.62 -17.80 0.80
C MET A 133 -2.62 -17.45 1.90
N VAL A 134 -3.70 -16.75 1.59
CA VAL A 134 -4.78 -16.45 2.55
C VAL A 134 -5.32 -17.74 3.19
N ARG A 135 -5.47 -18.82 2.42
CA ARG A 135 -6.01 -20.09 2.91
C ARG A 135 -5.03 -20.92 3.75
N HIS A 136 -3.74 -20.82 3.46
CA HIS A 136 -2.74 -21.73 4.03
C HIS A 136 -1.74 -21.05 4.98
N PHE A 137 -1.63 -19.73 4.92
CA PHE A 137 -0.64 -19.01 5.71
C PHE A 137 -1.19 -18.70 7.10
N LYS A 138 -0.58 -19.33 8.11
CA LYS A 138 -0.81 -19.04 9.54
C LYS A 138 0.42 -18.34 10.09
N GLU A 139 0.27 -17.10 10.47
CA GLU A 139 1.34 -16.32 11.08
C GLU A 139 1.11 -16.20 12.58
N LYS A 140 2.10 -16.68 13.39
CA LYS A 140 1.99 -16.69 14.87
C LYS A 140 1.72 -15.32 15.48
N SER A 141 2.21 -14.24 14.87
CA SER A 141 1.96 -12.88 15.35
C SER A 141 0.51 -12.44 15.13
N ILE A 142 -0.14 -12.98 14.11
CA ILE A 142 -1.55 -12.70 13.80
C ILE A 142 -2.45 -13.45 14.77
N ASP A 143 -2.07 -14.70 15.11
CA ASP A 143 -2.80 -15.48 16.14
C ASP A 143 -2.87 -14.73 17.48
N ALA A 144 -1.81 -13.97 17.85
CA ALA A 144 -1.76 -13.16 19.07
C ALA A 144 -2.67 -11.91 19.01
N SER A 145 -2.99 -11.40 17.82
CA SER A 145 -3.81 -10.19 17.63
C SER A 145 -5.28 -10.48 17.29
N ASN A 146 -5.70 -11.76 17.21
CA ASN A 146 -7.00 -12.20 16.67
C ASN A 146 -7.30 -11.74 15.23
N ALA A 147 -6.34 -11.15 14.53
CA ALA A 147 -6.49 -10.81 13.12
C ALA A 147 -6.44 -12.07 12.25
N LYS A 148 -7.15 -12.06 11.12
CA LYS A 148 -7.14 -13.18 10.18
C LYS A 148 -7.01 -12.63 8.77
N PHE A 149 -6.23 -13.31 7.93
CA PHE A 149 -6.29 -13.07 6.50
C PHE A 149 -7.59 -13.64 5.96
N ILE A 150 -8.42 -12.80 5.35
CA ILE A 150 -9.75 -13.19 4.86
C ILE A 150 -9.93 -12.95 3.37
N TRP A 151 -9.08 -12.12 2.76
CA TRP A 151 -9.18 -11.77 1.35
C TRP A 151 -7.83 -11.80 0.65
N GLY A 152 -7.87 -12.16 -0.63
CA GLY A 152 -6.73 -12.13 -1.51
C GLY A 152 -7.17 -12.07 -2.97
N ILE A 153 -6.29 -11.61 -3.84
CA ILE A 153 -6.52 -11.47 -5.26
C ILE A 153 -5.40 -12.14 -6.07
N LYS A 154 -5.72 -12.69 -7.22
CA LYS A 154 -4.78 -13.48 -8.02
C LYS A 154 -3.63 -12.63 -8.60
N ASN A 155 -3.97 -11.47 -9.14
CA ASN A 155 -3.04 -10.55 -9.81
C ASN A 155 -3.66 -9.17 -9.99
N GLY A 156 -2.88 -8.21 -10.51
CA GLY A 156 -3.31 -6.83 -10.72
C GLY A 156 -4.43 -6.67 -11.75
N LYS A 157 -4.50 -7.53 -12.76
CA LYS A 157 -5.62 -7.50 -13.73
C LYS A 157 -6.94 -7.84 -13.06
N ALA A 158 -6.97 -8.90 -12.26
CA ALA A 158 -8.16 -9.28 -11.49
C ALA A 158 -8.55 -8.20 -10.45
N LEU A 159 -7.57 -7.47 -9.90
CA LEU A 159 -7.85 -6.34 -9.03
C LEU A 159 -8.49 -5.17 -9.79
N ALA A 160 -7.97 -4.81 -10.95
CA ALA A 160 -8.55 -3.75 -11.79
C ALA A 160 -9.98 -4.10 -12.26
N GLU A 161 -10.25 -5.37 -12.60
CA GLU A 161 -11.60 -5.85 -12.93
C GLU A 161 -12.59 -5.68 -11.74
N LEU A 162 -12.10 -5.79 -10.51
CA LEU A 162 -12.90 -5.57 -9.29
C LEU A 162 -13.14 -4.08 -9.00
N LEU A 163 -12.32 -3.20 -9.52
CA LEU A 163 -12.25 -1.77 -9.20
C LEU A 163 -12.51 -0.90 -10.43
N PRO A 164 -13.79 -0.66 -10.81
CA PRO A 164 -14.11 0.20 -11.95
C PRO A 164 -13.47 1.59 -11.85
N GLY A 165 -12.92 2.08 -12.96
CA GLY A 165 -12.23 3.36 -13.04
C GLY A 165 -10.76 3.32 -12.62
N PHE A 166 -10.20 2.12 -12.41
CA PHE A 166 -8.78 1.93 -12.17
C PHE A 166 -8.18 0.99 -13.19
N ARG A 167 -7.03 1.39 -13.75
CA ARG A 167 -6.29 0.63 -14.75
C ARG A 167 -5.09 -0.05 -14.10
N PHE A 168 -4.88 -1.33 -14.42
CA PHE A 168 -3.68 -2.05 -14.05
C PHE A 168 -2.48 -1.57 -14.88
N ILE A 169 -1.37 -1.24 -14.21
CA ILE A 169 -0.11 -0.84 -14.83
C ILE A 169 0.88 -2.00 -14.77
N GLU A 170 1.30 -2.36 -13.56
CA GLU A 170 2.31 -3.40 -13.31
C GLU A 170 2.14 -4.02 -11.93
N GLU A 171 2.84 -5.12 -11.67
CA GLU A 171 2.89 -5.76 -10.36
C GLU A 171 4.30 -6.23 -10.04
N HIS A 172 4.72 -6.03 -8.80
CA HIS A 172 5.99 -6.42 -8.24
C HIS A 172 5.82 -7.50 -7.19
N SER A 173 6.49 -8.62 -7.35
CA SER A 173 6.52 -9.68 -6.34
C SER A 173 7.46 -9.29 -5.19
N LEU A 174 7.10 -9.64 -3.96
CA LEU A 174 8.02 -9.45 -2.82
C LEU A 174 9.31 -10.26 -2.95
N THR A 175 9.36 -11.25 -3.84
CA THR A 175 10.61 -11.98 -4.17
C THR A 175 11.67 -11.05 -4.78
N GLU A 176 11.27 -9.97 -5.45
CA GLU A 176 12.18 -8.93 -5.95
C GLU A 176 12.95 -8.26 -4.79
N GLY A 177 12.24 -7.89 -3.72
CA GLY A 177 12.87 -7.35 -2.52
C GLY A 177 13.71 -8.38 -1.76
N MET A 178 13.26 -9.65 -1.72
CA MET A 178 14.05 -10.75 -1.13
C MET A 178 15.37 -10.97 -1.86
N ALA A 179 15.41 -10.78 -3.17
CA ALA A 179 16.61 -10.95 -3.98
C ALA A 179 17.73 -9.96 -3.61
N VAL A 180 17.42 -8.87 -2.92
CA VAL A 180 18.41 -7.88 -2.47
C VAL A 180 19.29 -8.44 -1.35
N PHE A 181 18.71 -9.18 -0.41
CA PHE A 181 19.46 -9.73 0.74
C PHE A 181 19.64 -11.25 0.71
N ALA A 182 18.94 -11.96 -0.16
CA ALA A 182 19.05 -13.40 -0.35
C ALA A 182 19.16 -13.73 -1.85
N PRO A 183 20.38 -13.82 -2.41
CA PRO A 183 20.62 -13.93 -3.87
C PRO A 183 19.93 -15.11 -4.55
N ILE A 184 19.59 -16.18 -3.81
CA ILE A 184 18.85 -17.32 -4.35
C ILE A 184 17.50 -16.89 -4.95
N TYR A 185 16.87 -15.83 -4.42
CA TYR A 185 15.62 -15.31 -4.94
C TYR A 185 15.75 -14.67 -6.33
N LYS A 186 16.96 -14.31 -6.80
CA LYS A 186 17.19 -13.90 -8.19
C LYS A 186 16.89 -15.02 -9.19
N LEU A 187 17.03 -16.28 -8.74
CA LEU A 187 16.68 -17.46 -9.54
C LEU A 187 15.23 -17.86 -9.29
N LEU A 188 14.79 -17.85 -8.04
CA LEU A 188 13.43 -18.25 -7.66
C LEU A 188 12.36 -17.29 -8.22
N ASP A 189 12.66 -16.00 -8.32
CA ASP A 189 11.75 -15.00 -8.91
C ASP A 189 11.47 -15.26 -10.41
N LYS A 190 12.37 -15.95 -11.11
CA LYS A 190 12.16 -16.39 -12.50
C LYS A 190 11.14 -17.53 -12.62
N LEU A 191 10.81 -18.21 -11.52
CA LEU A 191 9.83 -19.28 -11.51
C LEU A 191 8.42 -18.68 -11.33
N PRO A 192 7.53 -18.81 -12.34
CA PRO A 192 6.18 -18.23 -12.30
C PRO A 192 5.39 -18.66 -11.06
N THR A 193 5.57 -19.90 -10.60
CA THR A 193 4.89 -20.42 -9.41
C THR A 193 5.28 -19.65 -8.16
N VAL A 194 6.58 -19.41 -7.94
CA VAL A 194 7.08 -18.68 -6.76
C VAL A 194 6.61 -17.24 -6.79
N ARG A 195 6.76 -16.58 -7.94
CA ARG A 195 6.33 -15.20 -8.14
C ARG A 195 4.82 -15.03 -7.95
N ASN A 196 4.03 -15.99 -8.44
CA ASN A 196 2.56 -15.92 -8.34
C ASN A 196 2.02 -16.19 -6.93
N ILE A 197 2.73 -16.98 -6.10
CA ILE A 197 2.30 -17.27 -4.73
C ILE A 197 2.68 -16.13 -3.78
N SER A 198 3.78 -15.44 -4.02
CA SER A 198 4.23 -14.32 -3.19
C SER A 198 3.19 -13.19 -3.13
N ASN A 199 3.14 -12.47 -2.01
CA ASN A 199 2.45 -11.18 -1.97
C ASN A 199 3.03 -10.24 -3.03
N LYS A 200 2.22 -9.30 -3.49
CA LYS A 200 2.56 -8.39 -4.56
C LYS A 200 2.23 -6.95 -4.18
N ILE A 201 3.05 -6.05 -4.69
CA ILE A 201 2.68 -4.65 -4.80
C ILE A 201 2.12 -4.46 -6.20
N ILE A 202 0.86 -4.09 -6.29
CA ILE A 202 0.17 -3.81 -7.55
C ILE A 202 0.14 -2.30 -7.74
N VAL A 203 0.50 -1.86 -8.93
CA VAL A 203 0.41 -0.47 -9.37
C VAL A 203 -0.84 -0.31 -10.20
N LEU A 204 -1.73 0.56 -9.75
CA LEU A 204 -2.93 0.98 -10.46
C LEU A 204 -2.87 2.47 -10.75
N GLU A 205 -3.54 2.90 -11.80
CA GLU A 205 -3.85 4.31 -12.07
C GLU A 205 -5.35 4.51 -12.10
N LYS A 206 -5.81 5.61 -11.49
CA LYS A 206 -7.16 6.10 -11.64
C LYS A 206 -7.32 6.67 -13.04
N GLU A 207 -8.28 6.16 -13.79
CA GLU A 207 -8.67 6.71 -15.10
C GLU A 207 -9.63 7.90 -14.93
N LEU A 208 -9.56 8.82 -15.88
CA LEU A 208 -10.45 9.99 -15.96
C LEU A 208 -11.90 9.58 -16.21
#